data_7924c4812810d944a81ecce3fb18fb53
#
_entry.id   7924c4812810d944a81ecce3fb18fb53
#
_cell.length_a   1.000
_cell.length_b   1.000
_cell.length_c   1.000
_cell.angle_alpha   90.00
_cell.angle_beta   90.00
_cell.angle_gamma   90.00
#
_symmetry.space_group_name_H-M   'P 1'
#
loop_
_entity.id
_entity.type
_entity.pdbx_description
1 polymer ?
#
loop_
_entity_poly.entity_id
_entity_poly.type
_entity_poly.pdbx_seq_one_letter_code
_entity_poly.pdbx_strand_id
1 'polypeptide(L)'
;MDLVGQNIANQNTAGYTRQRVETSALGAAGVNSRFSVGARPGEGVSIDGIARLGDAVLDSRVRDALGASGFWTAKAAAAATAEEALAEPSIDGLSNKLSKFWAGWQDLSNSPDSVAAASAALTSAQAITAQIADGYRAVTNQWSDARASVDQKVSSVNAAADQIAALNGAIRDSINSGGTPNELIDRRNLLAQNVARLTGATGKVETDGTLTLRVDGNPLVAGSQAKHLTVTGPQSIEAGAPTTIAWENGTPAVITNGELGGTLAVIAPAADGGVLAGLAKTYNDLAEALADKVNTVHRSGVTADGDPGGDFFAIAPGGPAALNLSVVPTGRDQLALAAPGAGSLDGSIADAIAGIGDLKDGPDALWNGGVASLAVSTAADKSRATAAEAGAVAATSAQLSVAGVDGDEEALNLLTHQTAYNAAARVLTAIDEALDILINRTGLVGR
;
A
#
# COMPACT_ATOMS: atom_id res chain seq x y z
N MET A 1 -30.44 -28.13 -8.65
CA MET A 1 -29.37 -28.91 -7.97
C MET A 1 -28.01 -28.49 -8.48
N ASP A 2 -27.78 -28.41 -9.77
CA ASP A 2 -26.47 -28.04 -10.34
C ASP A 2 -25.95 -26.67 -9.86
N LEU A 3 -26.81 -25.66 -9.81
CA LEU A 3 -26.46 -24.32 -9.32
C LEU A 3 -26.05 -24.31 -7.83
N VAL A 4 -26.77 -25.09 -6.99
CA VAL A 4 -26.41 -25.25 -5.56
C VAL A 4 -25.06 -25.95 -5.42
N GLY A 5 -24.82 -26.99 -6.25
CA GLY A 5 -23.51 -27.64 -6.32
C GLY A 5 -22.38 -26.67 -6.75
N GLN A 6 -22.66 -25.80 -7.72
CA GLN A 6 -21.72 -24.75 -8.16
C GLN A 6 -21.44 -23.72 -7.06
N ASN A 7 -22.46 -23.26 -6.33
CA ASN A 7 -22.28 -22.37 -5.19
C ASN A 7 -21.38 -23.02 -4.13
N ILE A 8 -21.65 -24.28 -3.74
CA ILE A 8 -20.84 -25.02 -2.75
C ILE A 8 -19.39 -25.17 -3.24
N ALA A 9 -19.19 -25.57 -4.50
CA ALA A 9 -17.86 -25.76 -5.06
C ALA A 9 -17.02 -24.46 -5.08
N ASN A 10 -17.67 -23.31 -5.23
CA ASN A 10 -17.02 -21.99 -5.32
C ASN A 10 -17.09 -21.19 -4.03
N GLN A 11 -17.53 -21.76 -2.90
CA GLN A 11 -17.69 -21.07 -1.63
C GLN A 11 -16.41 -20.33 -1.19
N ASN A 12 -15.23 -20.89 -1.46
CA ASN A 12 -13.93 -20.31 -1.11
C ASN A 12 -13.22 -19.67 -2.32
N THR A 13 -13.87 -19.52 -3.46
CA THR A 13 -13.28 -18.88 -4.64
C THR A 13 -13.34 -17.37 -4.48
N ALA A 14 -12.17 -16.71 -4.49
CA ALA A 14 -12.08 -15.24 -4.34
C ALA A 14 -12.89 -14.53 -5.43
N GLY A 15 -13.75 -13.59 -5.01
CA GLY A 15 -14.59 -12.81 -5.91
C GLY A 15 -15.84 -13.51 -6.41
N TYR A 16 -16.07 -14.79 -6.07
CA TYR A 16 -17.30 -15.48 -6.42
C TYR A 16 -18.50 -14.90 -5.67
N THR A 17 -19.58 -14.69 -6.39
CA THR A 17 -20.84 -14.20 -5.83
C THR A 17 -21.89 -15.31 -5.94
N ARG A 18 -22.61 -15.54 -4.83
CA ARG A 18 -23.72 -16.49 -4.77
C ARG A 18 -24.71 -16.25 -5.90
N GLN A 19 -25.15 -17.32 -6.54
CA GLN A 19 -26.11 -17.29 -7.63
C GLN A 19 -27.42 -17.97 -7.23
N ARG A 20 -28.53 -17.46 -7.76
CA ARG A 20 -29.87 -17.99 -7.50
C ARG A 20 -30.65 -18.13 -8.81
N VAL A 21 -31.43 -19.19 -8.95
CA VAL A 21 -32.38 -19.36 -10.06
C VAL A 21 -33.50 -18.34 -9.87
N GLU A 22 -33.76 -17.54 -10.89
CA GLU A 22 -34.97 -16.71 -10.97
C GLU A 22 -36.07 -17.48 -11.67
N THR A 23 -37.24 -17.51 -11.02
CA THR A 23 -38.38 -18.25 -11.52
C THR A 23 -39.63 -17.39 -11.48
N SER A 24 -40.48 -17.49 -12.52
CA SER A 24 -41.82 -16.93 -12.55
C SER A 24 -42.90 -18.01 -12.65
N ALA A 25 -44.04 -17.77 -12.02
CA ALA A 25 -45.16 -18.64 -12.13
C ALA A 25 -45.80 -18.50 -13.55
N LEU A 26 -45.91 -19.60 -14.26
CA LEU A 26 -46.71 -19.62 -15.47
C LEU A 26 -48.19 -19.51 -15.05
N GLY A 27 -48.70 -18.28 -15.14
CA GLY A 27 -50.09 -17.99 -14.84
C GLY A 27 -51.01 -18.68 -15.84
N ALA A 28 -52.09 -19.28 -15.34
CA ALA A 28 -53.19 -19.73 -16.24
C ALA A 28 -53.62 -18.48 -17.05
N ALA A 29 -53.58 -18.59 -18.38
CA ALA A 29 -54.04 -17.51 -19.25
C ALA A 29 -55.52 -17.20 -18.88
N GLY A 30 -55.71 -16.10 -18.20
CA GLY A 30 -57.03 -15.62 -17.81
C GLY A 30 -57.80 -15.18 -19.07
N VAL A 31 -58.40 -16.08 -19.77
CA VAL A 31 -59.38 -15.74 -20.76
C VAL A 31 -60.65 -15.36 -19.98
N ASN A 32 -60.82 -14.06 -19.70
CA ASN A 32 -62.08 -13.52 -19.23
C ASN A 32 -63.15 -13.63 -20.33
N SER A 33 -63.68 -14.82 -20.52
CA SER A 33 -64.80 -15.06 -21.41
C SER A 33 -66.04 -15.44 -20.59
N ARG A 34 -67.26 -15.11 -21.07
CA ARG A 34 -68.52 -15.47 -20.45
C ARG A 34 -68.68 -17.00 -20.22
N PHE A 35 -67.75 -17.80 -20.69
CA PHE A 35 -67.73 -19.25 -20.63
C PHE A 35 -66.53 -19.82 -19.85
N SER A 36 -65.73 -18.98 -19.15
CA SER A 36 -64.65 -19.49 -18.31
C SER A 36 -65.21 -20.05 -17.00
N VAL A 37 -65.21 -21.33 -16.85
CA VAL A 37 -65.71 -22.04 -15.66
C VAL A 37 -64.53 -22.30 -14.74
N GLY A 38 -64.40 -21.52 -13.67
CA GLY A 38 -63.52 -21.82 -12.55
C GLY A 38 -62.05 -21.44 -12.70
N ALA A 39 -61.35 -21.28 -11.57
CA ALA A 39 -59.90 -21.10 -11.53
C ALA A 39 -59.21 -22.37 -12.04
N ARG A 40 -58.37 -22.24 -13.06
CA ARG A 40 -57.49 -23.33 -13.52
C ARG A 40 -56.29 -23.38 -12.61
N PRO A 41 -55.75 -24.58 -12.28
CA PRO A 41 -54.48 -24.73 -11.63
C PRO A 41 -53.41 -24.07 -12.49
N GLY A 42 -52.37 -23.48 -11.86
CA GLY A 42 -51.22 -22.88 -12.56
C GLY A 42 -50.51 -23.90 -13.43
N GLU A 43 -49.89 -23.45 -14.54
CA GLU A 43 -49.18 -24.30 -15.48
C GLU A 43 -47.75 -24.64 -15.06
N GLY A 44 -47.38 -24.34 -13.81
CA GLY A 44 -46.06 -24.59 -13.26
C GLY A 44 -45.19 -23.30 -13.12
N VAL A 45 -43.89 -23.47 -13.22
CA VAL A 45 -42.89 -22.43 -13.03
C VAL A 45 -41.94 -22.42 -14.22
N SER A 46 -41.66 -21.24 -14.79
CA SER A 46 -40.58 -21.03 -15.76
C SER A 46 -39.29 -20.60 -15.07
N ILE A 47 -38.17 -20.98 -15.62
CA ILE A 47 -36.85 -20.44 -15.23
C ILE A 47 -36.60 -19.26 -16.14
N ASP A 48 -36.49 -18.08 -15.54
CA ASP A 48 -36.27 -16.83 -16.27
C ASP A 48 -34.76 -16.51 -16.41
N GLY A 49 -33.93 -17.04 -15.50
CA GLY A 49 -32.48 -16.86 -15.54
C GLY A 49 -31.79 -17.31 -14.26
N ILE A 50 -30.48 -17.01 -14.18
CA ILE A 50 -29.65 -17.21 -13.01
C ILE A 50 -29.16 -15.85 -12.56
N ALA A 51 -29.71 -15.31 -11.47
CA ALA A 51 -29.32 -14.04 -10.91
C ALA A 51 -28.09 -14.15 -10.01
N ARG A 52 -27.19 -13.18 -10.10
CA ARG A 52 -26.10 -12.94 -9.19
C ARG A 52 -26.60 -12.10 -8.00
N LEU A 53 -26.33 -12.54 -6.77
CA LEU A 53 -26.72 -11.84 -5.55
C LEU A 53 -25.69 -10.78 -5.16
N GLY A 54 -25.33 -9.87 -6.06
CA GLY A 54 -24.41 -8.76 -5.84
C GLY A 54 -25.14 -7.45 -5.56
N ASP A 55 -24.50 -6.59 -4.77
CA ASP A 55 -24.98 -5.24 -4.49
C ASP A 55 -23.94 -4.21 -4.97
N ALA A 56 -24.32 -3.36 -5.92
CA ALA A 56 -23.43 -2.37 -6.52
C ALA A 56 -22.97 -1.29 -5.53
N VAL A 57 -23.76 -0.99 -4.49
CA VAL A 57 -23.41 -0.02 -3.45
C VAL A 57 -22.36 -0.63 -2.53
N LEU A 58 -22.53 -1.89 -2.12
CA LEU A 58 -21.54 -2.60 -1.31
C LEU A 58 -20.24 -2.81 -2.11
N ASP A 59 -20.32 -3.15 -3.39
CA ASP A 59 -19.16 -3.25 -4.29
C ASP A 59 -18.40 -1.91 -4.36
N SER A 60 -19.09 -0.76 -4.39
CA SER A 60 -18.44 0.56 -4.37
C SER A 60 -17.77 0.83 -3.03
N ARG A 61 -18.45 0.55 -1.92
CA ARG A 61 -17.90 0.74 -0.57
C ARG A 61 -16.63 -0.08 -0.34
N VAL A 62 -16.60 -1.31 -0.85
CA VAL A 62 -15.38 -2.15 -0.78
C VAL A 62 -14.24 -1.51 -1.56
N ARG A 63 -14.49 -1.03 -2.78
CA ARG A 63 -13.45 -0.35 -3.58
C ARG A 63 -12.91 0.89 -2.88
N ASP A 64 -13.80 1.74 -2.33
CA ASP A 64 -13.40 2.96 -1.62
C ASP A 64 -12.58 2.64 -0.37
N ALA A 65 -13.00 1.64 0.41
CA ALA A 65 -12.29 1.21 1.61
C ALA A 65 -10.93 0.56 1.29
N LEU A 66 -10.85 -0.26 0.22
CA LEU A 66 -9.59 -0.84 -0.24
C LEU A 66 -8.60 0.23 -0.72
N GLY A 67 -9.08 1.28 -1.39
CA GLY A 67 -8.25 2.41 -1.77
C GLY A 67 -7.64 3.12 -0.55
N ALA A 68 -8.46 3.42 0.46
CA ALA A 68 -7.98 4.04 1.70
C ALA A 68 -6.99 3.14 2.46
N SER A 69 -7.30 1.85 2.57
CA SER A 69 -6.39 0.86 3.18
C SER A 69 -5.07 0.79 2.43
N GLY A 70 -5.09 0.69 1.10
CA GLY A 70 -3.89 0.66 0.27
C GLY A 70 -2.98 1.87 0.49
N PHE A 71 -3.55 3.09 0.56
CA PHE A 71 -2.78 4.32 0.80
C PHE A 71 -2.06 4.29 2.15
N TRP A 72 -2.79 4.08 3.23
CA TRP A 72 -2.22 4.14 4.57
C TRP A 72 -1.28 2.97 4.86
N THR A 73 -1.57 1.79 4.36
CA THR A 73 -0.70 0.61 4.51
C THR A 73 0.65 0.82 3.80
N ALA A 74 0.64 1.31 2.55
CA ALA A 74 1.87 1.59 1.82
C ALA A 74 2.71 2.66 2.52
N LYS A 75 2.07 3.74 2.98
CA LYS A 75 2.75 4.84 3.68
C LYS A 75 3.32 4.39 5.03
N ALA A 76 2.53 3.68 5.84
CA ALA A 76 2.96 3.19 7.15
C ALA A 76 4.08 2.15 7.05
N ALA A 77 4.03 1.25 6.07
CA ALA A 77 5.07 0.25 5.85
C ALA A 77 6.41 0.91 5.49
N ALA A 78 6.42 1.88 4.57
CA ALA A 78 7.64 2.57 4.19
C ALA A 78 8.22 3.40 5.35
N ALA A 79 7.37 4.10 6.13
CA ALA A 79 7.81 4.84 7.30
C ALA A 79 8.38 3.91 8.39
N ALA A 80 7.77 2.74 8.60
CA ALA A 80 8.27 1.74 9.55
C ALA A 80 9.63 1.17 9.13
N THR A 81 9.83 0.88 7.84
CA THR A 81 11.14 0.44 7.32
C THR A 81 12.21 1.52 7.50
N ALA A 82 11.86 2.79 7.27
CA ALA A 82 12.79 3.91 7.50
C ALA A 82 13.13 4.06 8.99
N GLU A 83 12.16 3.91 9.89
CA GLU A 83 12.37 3.95 11.35
C GLU A 83 13.27 2.80 11.83
N GLU A 84 13.04 1.59 11.33
CA GLU A 84 13.86 0.41 11.66
C GLU A 84 15.31 0.57 11.21
N ALA A 85 15.53 1.17 10.02
CA ALA A 85 16.86 1.42 9.48
C ALA A 85 17.69 2.43 10.30
N LEU A 86 17.05 3.31 11.09
CA LEU A 86 17.75 4.23 12.00
C LEU A 86 18.45 3.50 13.14
N ALA A 87 17.96 2.32 13.54
CA ALA A 87 18.41 1.56 14.70
C ALA A 87 18.45 2.39 16.01
N GLU A 88 17.51 3.32 16.18
CA GLU A 88 17.39 4.16 17.37
C GLU A 88 16.17 3.78 18.25
N PRO A 89 16.30 3.79 19.57
CA PRO A 89 17.54 3.92 20.36
C PRO A 89 18.29 2.59 20.44
N SER A 90 19.60 2.60 20.20
CA SER A 90 20.43 1.41 20.40
C SER A 90 21.89 1.77 20.68
N ILE A 91 22.69 0.77 21.09
CA ILE A 91 24.15 0.94 21.29
C ILE A 91 24.89 1.16 19.97
N ASP A 92 24.30 0.77 18.86
CA ASP A 92 24.83 0.93 17.50
C ASP A 92 24.23 2.16 16.80
N GLY A 93 23.24 2.81 17.42
CA GLY A 93 22.59 4.01 16.92
C GLY A 93 23.53 5.22 16.83
N LEU A 94 23.19 6.15 15.96
CA LEU A 94 23.98 7.35 15.72
C LEU A 94 24.04 8.25 16.96
N SER A 95 22.96 8.34 17.76
CA SER A 95 22.93 9.05 19.05
C SER A 95 24.00 8.53 20.01
N ASN A 96 24.21 7.21 20.10
CA ASN A 96 25.24 6.62 20.94
C ASN A 96 26.65 6.92 20.41
N LYS A 97 26.85 6.93 19.09
CA LYS A 97 28.13 7.27 18.47
C LYS A 97 28.48 8.75 18.65
N LEU A 98 27.51 9.66 18.56
CA LEU A 98 27.68 11.07 18.88
C LEU A 98 28.10 11.25 20.35
N SER A 99 27.42 10.61 21.28
CA SER A 99 27.79 10.64 22.69
C SER A 99 29.22 10.15 22.97
N LYS A 100 29.63 9.04 22.30
CA LYS A 100 31.02 8.55 22.40
C LYS A 100 32.05 9.51 21.80
N PHE A 101 31.69 10.19 20.74
CA PHE A 101 32.55 11.20 20.11
C PHE A 101 32.76 12.38 21.06
N TRP A 102 31.73 12.91 21.68
CA TRP A 102 31.85 14.00 22.67
C TRP A 102 32.65 13.57 23.91
N ALA A 103 32.42 12.33 24.40
CA ALA A 103 33.20 11.75 25.48
C ALA A 103 34.70 11.63 25.11
N GLY A 104 35.01 11.27 23.86
CA GLY A 104 36.39 11.23 23.38
C GLY A 104 37.09 12.63 23.39
N TRP A 105 36.33 13.70 23.09
CA TRP A 105 36.83 15.06 23.23
C TRP A 105 37.01 15.48 24.68
N GLN A 106 36.12 15.01 25.58
CA GLN A 106 36.29 15.24 27.03
C GLN A 106 37.54 14.54 27.59
N ASP A 107 37.85 13.32 27.13
CA ASP A 107 39.06 12.57 27.47
C ASP A 107 40.29 13.32 26.98
N LEU A 108 40.27 13.91 25.78
CA LEU A 108 41.34 14.78 25.26
C LEU A 108 41.50 16.06 26.06
N SER A 109 40.40 16.67 26.52
CA SER A 109 40.47 17.84 27.38
C SER A 109 41.24 17.54 28.70
N ASN A 110 40.97 16.34 29.27
CA ASN A 110 41.63 15.90 30.51
C ASN A 110 43.08 15.44 30.31
N SER A 111 43.45 15.01 29.10
CA SER A 111 44.77 14.45 28.76
C SER A 111 45.22 14.89 27.37
N PRO A 112 45.55 16.18 27.15
CA PRO A 112 45.83 16.73 25.82
C PRO A 112 47.10 16.16 25.16
N ASP A 113 48.02 15.61 25.93
CA ASP A 113 49.25 14.96 25.45
C ASP A 113 49.09 13.46 25.11
N SER A 114 47.92 12.86 25.39
CA SER A 114 47.67 11.45 25.17
C SER A 114 47.46 11.14 23.70
N VAL A 115 48.41 10.44 23.07
CA VAL A 115 48.26 9.91 21.70
C VAL A 115 47.12 8.86 21.60
N ALA A 116 46.90 8.10 22.68
CA ALA A 116 45.85 7.11 22.72
C ALA A 116 44.47 7.75 22.73
N ALA A 117 44.26 8.82 23.53
CA ALA A 117 43.00 9.57 23.54
C ALA A 117 42.74 10.27 22.20
N ALA A 118 43.77 10.84 21.56
CA ALA A 118 43.66 11.41 20.23
C ALA A 118 43.25 10.38 19.18
N SER A 119 43.87 9.21 19.18
CA SER A 119 43.53 8.12 18.27
C SER A 119 42.07 7.60 18.49
N ALA A 120 41.65 7.53 19.75
CA ALA A 120 40.26 7.13 20.07
C ALA A 120 39.23 8.17 19.58
N ALA A 121 39.50 9.48 19.78
CA ALA A 121 38.66 10.56 19.26
C ALA A 121 38.56 10.57 17.73
N LEU A 122 39.69 10.40 17.03
CA LEU A 122 39.70 10.27 15.56
C LEU A 122 38.95 9.06 15.07
N THR A 123 39.11 7.91 15.74
CA THR A 123 38.37 6.68 15.39
C THR A 123 36.87 6.84 15.58
N SER A 124 36.44 7.50 16.68
CA SER A 124 35.00 7.79 16.88
C SER A 124 34.46 8.78 15.86
N ALA A 125 35.22 9.76 15.44
CA ALA A 125 34.86 10.68 14.37
C ALA A 125 34.68 9.96 13.04
N GLN A 126 35.61 9.07 12.67
CA GLN A 126 35.48 8.22 11.47
C GLN A 126 34.25 7.29 11.53
N ALA A 127 33.95 6.75 12.71
CA ALA A 127 32.79 5.90 12.89
C ALA A 127 31.45 6.66 12.70
N ILE A 128 31.42 7.95 13.11
CA ILE A 128 30.23 8.81 12.86
C ILE A 128 30.10 9.12 11.37
N THR A 129 31.17 9.55 10.71
CA THR A 129 31.11 9.88 9.27
C THR A 129 30.65 8.68 8.44
N ALA A 130 31.16 7.49 8.75
CA ALA A 130 30.73 6.25 8.12
C ALA A 130 29.24 5.96 8.38
N GLN A 131 28.77 6.09 9.63
CA GLN A 131 27.38 5.84 10.00
C GLN A 131 26.41 6.81 9.31
N ILE A 132 26.75 8.09 9.23
CA ILE A 132 25.97 9.10 8.51
C ILE A 132 25.84 8.73 7.03
N ALA A 133 26.96 8.36 6.40
CA ALA A 133 26.98 7.96 5.00
C ALA A 133 26.17 6.68 4.74
N ASP A 134 26.28 5.67 5.62
CA ASP A 134 25.54 4.42 5.49
C ASP A 134 24.05 4.62 5.72
N GLY A 135 23.65 5.43 6.69
CA GLY A 135 22.27 5.81 6.93
C GLY A 135 21.66 6.55 5.72
N TYR A 136 22.40 7.51 5.17
CA TYR A 136 21.96 8.22 3.95
C TYR A 136 21.79 7.25 2.77
N ARG A 137 22.74 6.33 2.55
CA ARG A 137 22.64 5.29 1.49
C ARG A 137 21.43 4.38 1.70
N ALA A 138 21.15 3.96 2.92
CA ALA A 138 19.98 3.14 3.23
C ALA A 138 18.67 3.85 2.83
N VAL A 139 18.55 5.14 3.15
CA VAL A 139 17.39 5.95 2.77
C VAL A 139 17.27 6.12 1.25
N THR A 140 18.38 6.39 0.55
CA THR A 140 18.36 6.57 -0.91
C THR A 140 18.03 5.26 -1.63
N ASN A 141 18.51 4.13 -1.13
CA ASN A 141 18.15 2.81 -1.66
C ASN A 141 16.66 2.54 -1.46
N GLN A 142 16.13 2.79 -0.26
CA GLN A 142 14.69 2.62 0.00
C GLN A 142 13.83 3.53 -0.90
N TRP A 143 14.28 4.75 -1.15
CA TRP A 143 13.60 5.66 -2.08
C TRP A 143 13.61 5.10 -3.51
N SER A 144 14.75 4.59 -3.97
CA SER A 144 14.89 4.01 -5.30
C SER A 144 14.01 2.77 -5.48
N ASP A 145 13.93 1.90 -4.47
CA ASP A 145 13.07 0.72 -4.47
C ASP A 145 11.59 1.13 -4.50
N ALA A 146 11.20 2.12 -3.69
CA ALA A 146 9.85 2.67 -3.69
C ALA A 146 9.50 3.30 -5.05
N ARG A 147 10.45 4.03 -5.67
CA ARG A 147 10.29 4.60 -7.02
C ARG A 147 10.09 3.52 -8.08
N ALA A 148 10.91 2.46 -8.06
CA ALA A 148 10.76 1.33 -8.97
C ALA A 148 9.41 0.61 -8.77
N SER A 149 8.92 0.51 -7.54
CA SER A 149 7.61 -0.07 -7.25
C SER A 149 6.45 0.72 -7.86
N VAL A 150 6.60 2.05 -8.04
CA VAL A 150 5.59 2.88 -8.74
C VAL A 150 5.44 2.43 -10.20
N ASP A 151 6.55 2.19 -10.91
CA ASP A 151 6.51 1.71 -12.30
C ASP A 151 5.82 0.35 -12.42
N GLN A 152 6.11 -0.57 -11.48
CA GLN A 152 5.48 -1.89 -11.45
C GLN A 152 3.98 -1.82 -11.17
N LYS A 153 3.57 -0.98 -10.21
CA LYS A 153 2.16 -0.78 -9.88
C LYS A 153 1.39 -0.15 -11.04
N VAL A 154 1.97 0.84 -11.73
CA VAL A 154 1.35 1.46 -12.92
C VAL A 154 1.21 0.43 -14.04
N SER A 155 2.21 -0.40 -14.29
CA SER A 155 2.13 -1.50 -15.25
C SER A 155 0.99 -2.48 -14.90
N SER A 156 0.86 -2.83 -13.63
CA SER A 156 -0.21 -3.72 -13.14
C SER A 156 -1.61 -3.08 -13.30
N VAL A 157 -1.73 -1.78 -13.04
CA VAL A 157 -2.98 -1.03 -13.26
C VAL A 157 -3.37 -1.03 -14.74
N ASN A 158 -2.43 -0.76 -15.63
CA ASN A 158 -2.68 -0.76 -17.08
C ASN A 158 -3.12 -2.14 -17.58
N ALA A 159 -2.42 -3.21 -17.17
CA ALA A 159 -2.77 -4.58 -17.52
C ALA A 159 -4.16 -4.98 -16.98
N ALA A 160 -4.52 -4.56 -15.77
CA ALA A 160 -5.84 -4.80 -15.21
C ALA A 160 -6.92 -4.00 -15.94
N ALA A 161 -6.63 -2.76 -16.34
CA ALA A 161 -7.54 -1.92 -17.12
C ALA A 161 -7.88 -2.57 -18.47
N ASP A 162 -6.89 -3.09 -19.19
CA ASP A 162 -7.10 -3.83 -20.45
C ASP A 162 -7.98 -5.07 -20.26
N GLN A 163 -7.72 -5.84 -19.20
CA GLN A 163 -8.53 -7.02 -18.91
C GLN A 163 -9.98 -6.66 -18.54
N ILE A 164 -10.18 -5.58 -17.76
CA ILE A 164 -11.53 -5.08 -17.43
C ILE A 164 -12.26 -4.62 -18.69
N ALA A 165 -11.59 -3.91 -19.59
CA ALA A 165 -12.16 -3.47 -20.86
C ALA A 165 -12.58 -4.65 -21.75
N ALA A 166 -11.75 -5.69 -21.84
CA ALA A 166 -12.08 -6.92 -22.57
C ALA A 166 -13.28 -7.66 -21.95
N LEU A 167 -13.31 -7.78 -20.62
CA LEU A 167 -14.42 -8.39 -19.89
C LEU A 167 -15.72 -7.58 -20.05
N ASN A 168 -15.65 -6.26 -20.03
CA ASN A 168 -16.80 -5.40 -20.31
C ASN A 168 -17.41 -5.68 -21.70
N GLY A 169 -16.54 -5.84 -22.73
CA GLY A 169 -16.99 -6.22 -24.07
C GLY A 169 -17.73 -7.55 -24.06
N ALA A 170 -17.12 -8.60 -23.47
CA ALA A 170 -17.70 -9.92 -23.40
C ALA A 170 -19.02 -9.96 -22.59
N ILE A 171 -19.09 -9.19 -21.48
CA ILE A 171 -20.31 -9.06 -20.66
C ILE A 171 -21.44 -8.43 -21.47
N ARG A 172 -21.17 -7.31 -22.14
CA ARG A 172 -22.16 -6.62 -22.96
C ARG A 172 -22.67 -7.51 -24.09
N ASP A 173 -21.77 -8.21 -24.78
CA ASP A 173 -22.13 -9.09 -25.90
C ASP A 173 -22.96 -10.29 -25.41
N SER A 174 -22.64 -10.85 -24.23
CA SER A 174 -23.44 -11.90 -23.60
C SER A 174 -24.84 -11.41 -23.22
N ILE A 175 -24.96 -10.23 -22.59
CA ILE A 175 -26.24 -9.61 -22.20
C ILE A 175 -27.09 -9.36 -23.45
N ASN A 176 -26.52 -8.80 -24.51
CA ASN A 176 -27.20 -8.52 -25.77
C ASN A 176 -27.72 -9.81 -26.46
N SER A 177 -27.06 -10.94 -26.18
CA SER A 177 -27.48 -12.29 -26.69
C SER A 177 -28.46 -12.98 -25.74
N GLY A 178 -28.92 -12.32 -24.67
CA GLY A 178 -29.87 -12.88 -23.68
C GLY A 178 -29.20 -13.83 -22.67
N GLY A 179 -27.86 -13.80 -22.54
CA GLY A 179 -27.11 -14.59 -21.58
C GLY A 179 -26.95 -13.91 -20.21
N THR A 180 -26.53 -14.69 -19.21
CA THR A 180 -26.25 -14.22 -17.85
C THR A 180 -24.75 -14.41 -17.52
N PRO A 181 -23.87 -13.41 -17.80
CA PRO A 181 -22.40 -13.56 -17.72
C PRO A 181 -21.86 -13.39 -16.28
N ASN A 182 -22.43 -14.13 -15.30
CA ASN A 182 -22.14 -13.94 -13.87
C ASN A 182 -20.65 -14.11 -13.53
N GLU A 183 -19.98 -15.14 -14.07
CA GLU A 183 -18.56 -15.40 -13.83
C GLU A 183 -17.64 -14.30 -14.41
N LEU A 184 -18.02 -13.75 -15.57
CA LEU A 184 -17.29 -12.63 -16.17
C LEU A 184 -17.42 -11.37 -15.31
N ILE A 185 -18.61 -11.14 -14.76
CA ILE A 185 -18.88 -10.02 -13.84
C ILE A 185 -18.06 -10.18 -12.56
N ASP A 186 -18.01 -11.36 -11.96
CA ASP A 186 -17.23 -11.65 -10.76
C ASP A 186 -15.74 -11.42 -11.01
N ARG A 187 -15.19 -11.95 -12.09
CA ARG A 187 -13.79 -11.75 -12.48
C ARG A 187 -13.46 -10.27 -12.72
N ARG A 188 -14.34 -9.55 -13.42
CA ARG A 188 -14.19 -8.11 -13.64
C ARG A 188 -14.20 -7.32 -12.33
N ASN A 189 -15.12 -7.63 -11.41
CA ASN A 189 -15.24 -6.94 -10.15
C ASN A 189 -14.02 -7.17 -9.24
N LEU A 190 -13.45 -8.38 -9.24
CA LEU A 190 -12.21 -8.67 -8.54
C LEU A 190 -11.04 -7.85 -9.08
N LEU A 191 -10.90 -7.73 -10.39
CA LEU A 191 -9.90 -6.86 -11.02
C LEU A 191 -10.13 -5.38 -10.66
N ALA A 192 -11.40 -4.94 -10.64
CA ALA A 192 -11.74 -3.57 -10.26
C ALA A 192 -11.41 -3.26 -8.79
N GLN A 193 -11.57 -4.20 -7.87
CA GLN A 193 -11.13 -4.08 -6.48
C GLN A 193 -9.59 -3.94 -6.39
N ASN A 194 -8.84 -4.73 -7.17
CA ASN A 194 -7.39 -4.62 -7.23
C ASN A 194 -6.92 -3.25 -7.76
N VAL A 195 -7.55 -2.75 -8.83
CA VAL A 195 -7.27 -1.40 -9.36
C VAL A 195 -7.61 -0.33 -8.32
N ALA A 196 -8.74 -0.46 -7.62
CA ALA A 196 -9.13 0.47 -6.56
C ALA A 196 -8.12 0.47 -5.39
N ARG A 197 -7.64 -0.70 -4.97
CA ARG A 197 -6.60 -0.82 -3.94
C ARG A 197 -5.28 -0.15 -4.38
N LEU A 198 -4.94 -0.28 -5.66
CA LEU A 198 -3.70 0.33 -6.21
C LEU A 198 -3.81 1.84 -6.41
N THR A 199 -4.97 2.37 -6.81
CA THR A 199 -5.11 3.75 -7.28
C THR A 199 -6.17 4.57 -6.56
N GLY A 200 -7.03 3.93 -5.76
CA GLY A 200 -8.24 4.56 -5.23
C GLY A 200 -9.32 4.78 -6.30
N ALA A 201 -9.31 3.99 -7.38
CA ALA A 201 -10.28 4.11 -8.46
C ALA A 201 -11.71 3.88 -7.97
N THR A 202 -12.62 4.73 -8.42
CA THR A 202 -14.07 4.59 -8.22
C THR A 202 -14.71 3.92 -9.44
N GLY A 203 -15.82 3.19 -9.22
CA GLY A 203 -16.46 2.44 -10.31
C GLY A 203 -17.96 2.56 -10.32
N LYS A 204 -18.55 2.65 -11.54
CA LYS A 204 -19.99 2.67 -11.75
C LYS A 204 -20.37 1.65 -12.84
N VAL A 205 -21.34 0.79 -12.56
CA VAL A 205 -21.93 -0.11 -13.54
C VAL A 205 -22.91 0.71 -14.39
N GLU A 206 -22.78 0.62 -15.70
CA GLU A 206 -23.63 1.27 -16.69
C GLU A 206 -24.83 0.37 -17.07
N THR A 207 -25.82 0.93 -17.76
CA THR A 207 -27.06 0.24 -18.11
C THR A 207 -26.86 -0.93 -19.09
N ASP A 208 -25.75 -0.94 -19.84
CA ASP A 208 -25.37 -2.03 -20.75
C ASP A 208 -24.55 -3.15 -20.06
N GLY A 209 -24.44 -3.10 -18.73
CA GLY A 209 -23.69 -4.05 -17.91
C GLY A 209 -22.19 -3.80 -17.84
N THR A 210 -21.65 -2.82 -18.59
CA THR A 210 -20.22 -2.44 -18.51
C THR A 210 -19.90 -1.71 -17.22
N LEU A 211 -18.65 -1.79 -16.75
CA LEU A 211 -18.14 -1.05 -15.60
C LEU A 211 -17.25 0.09 -16.08
N THR A 212 -17.61 1.32 -15.76
CA THR A 212 -16.73 2.48 -15.92
C THR A 212 -15.90 2.64 -14.65
N LEU A 213 -14.56 2.55 -14.75
CA LEU A 213 -13.62 2.87 -13.68
C LEU A 213 -12.99 4.23 -13.91
N ARG A 214 -12.87 5.03 -12.84
CA ARG A 214 -12.31 6.39 -12.87
C ARG A 214 -11.17 6.53 -11.88
N VAL A 215 -10.11 7.16 -12.33
CA VAL A 215 -8.99 7.63 -11.50
C VAL A 215 -8.96 9.14 -11.63
N ASP A 216 -8.94 9.85 -10.51
CA ASP A 216 -8.98 11.33 -10.49
C ASP A 216 -10.15 11.90 -11.33
N GLY A 217 -11.33 11.28 -11.24
CA GLY A 217 -12.51 11.67 -12.00
C GLY A 217 -12.47 11.33 -13.50
N ASN A 218 -11.32 10.96 -14.05
CA ASN A 218 -11.13 10.59 -15.45
C ASN A 218 -11.31 9.09 -15.67
N PRO A 219 -11.93 8.64 -16.78
CA PRO A 219 -12.12 7.22 -17.04
C PRO A 219 -10.78 6.54 -17.38
N LEU A 220 -10.40 5.57 -16.55
CA LEU A 220 -9.35 4.59 -16.83
C LEU A 220 -9.91 3.50 -17.76
N VAL A 221 -11.15 3.05 -17.47
CA VAL A 221 -11.89 2.13 -18.33
C VAL A 221 -13.28 2.69 -18.59
N ALA A 222 -13.71 2.71 -19.84
CA ALA A 222 -15.07 3.08 -20.25
C ALA A 222 -15.54 2.18 -21.40
N GLY A 223 -16.67 1.51 -21.21
CA GLY A 223 -17.12 0.47 -22.16
C GLY A 223 -16.04 -0.59 -22.33
N SER A 224 -15.65 -0.89 -23.55
CA SER A 224 -14.59 -1.85 -23.91
C SER A 224 -13.24 -1.21 -24.22
N GLN A 225 -12.99 0.01 -23.73
CA GLN A 225 -11.74 0.72 -23.95
C GLN A 225 -11.05 1.02 -22.61
N ALA A 226 -9.74 0.82 -22.55
CA ALA A 226 -8.86 1.23 -21.46
C ALA A 226 -7.99 2.40 -21.92
N LYS A 227 -7.64 3.27 -20.96
CA LYS A 227 -6.58 4.27 -21.07
C LYS A 227 -5.44 3.87 -20.15
N HIS A 228 -4.22 4.26 -20.51
CA HIS A 228 -3.05 3.90 -19.75
C HIS A 228 -2.47 5.08 -18.98
N LEU A 229 -1.84 4.75 -17.86
CA LEU A 229 -1.06 5.65 -17.03
C LEU A 229 0.42 5.48 -17.37
N THR A 230 1.17 6.55 -17.25
CA THR A 230 2.63 6.61 -17.41
C THR A 230 3.25 7.27 -16.18
N VAL A 231 4.50 6.90 -15.86
CA VAL A 231 5.26 7.48 -14.76
C VAL A 231 6.31 8.41 -15.31
N THR A 232 6.41 9.61 -14.77
CA THR A 232 7.45 10.57 -15.10
C THR A 232 8.11 11.10 -13.82
N GLY A 233 9.33 11.63 -13.94
CA GLY A 233 10.06 12.17 -12.80
C GLY A 233 11.43 11.54 -12.61
N PRO A 234 12.15 11.96 -11.57
CA PRO A 234 13.52 11.55 -11.33
C PRO A 234 13.64 10.08 -10.96
N GLN A 235 14.86 9.55 -11.17
CA GLN A 235 15.25 8.21 -10.75
C GLN A 235 16.15 8.23 -9.49
N SER A 236 16.43 9.42 -8.94
CA SER A 236 17.19 9.59 -7.72
C SER A 236 16.58 10.67 -6.83
N ILE A 237 16.76 10.51 -5.52
CA ILE A 237 16.26 11.41 -4.49
C ILE A 237 16.93 12.80 -4.56
N GLU A 238 18.19 12.85 -5.00
CA GLU A 238 19.02 14.06 -5.09
C GLU A 238 18.47 15.08 -6.09
N ALA A 239 17.70 14.62 -7.06
CA ALA A 239 17.08 15.51 -8.05
C ALA A 239 16.05 16.48 -7.43
N GLY A 240 15.49 16.14 -6.24
CA GLY A 240 14.58 17.01 -5.49
C GLY A 240 13.26 17.34 -6.18
N ALA A 241 12.95 16.69 -7.31
CA ALA A 241 11.71 16.88 -8.05
C ALA A 241 10.70 15.76 -7.76
N PRO A 242 9.39 16.01 -7.87
CA PRO A 242 8.37 15.00 -7.60
C PRO A 242 8.30 13.95 -8.73
N THR A 243 8.02 12.69 -8.34
CA THR A 243 7.54 11.67 -9.27
C THR A 243 6.06 11.90 -9.52
N THR A 244 5.64 11.94 -10.78
CA THR A 244 4.27 12.22 -11.17
C THR A 244 3.71 11.13 -12.09
N ILE A 245 2.40 10.95 -12.02
CA ILE A 245 1.65 10.08 -12.91
C ILE A 245 0.96 10.94 -13.96
N ALA A 246 0.95 10.49 -15.19
CA ALA A 246 0.23 11.13 -16.29
C ALA A 246 -0.55 10.08 -17.08
N TRP A 247 -1.57 10.51 -17.77
CA TRP A 247 -2.24 9.72 -18.80
C TRP A 247 -1.31 9.59 -20.03
N GLU A 248 -1.53 8.57 -20.85
CA GLU A 248 -0.76 8.33 -22.08
C GLU A 248 -0.70 9.53 -23.05
N ASN A 249 -1.68 10.44 -22.97
CA ASN A 249 -1.71 11.68 -23.74
C ASN A 249 -0.92 12.82 -23.09
N GLY A 250 -0.21 12.57 -22.00
CA GLY A 250 0.60 13.55 -21.27
C GLY A 250 -0.18 14.42 -20.25
N THR A 251 -1.52 14.28 -20.15
CA THR A 251 -2.28 15.01 -19.13
C THR A 251 -1.96 14.47 -17.73
N PRO A 252 -1.67 15.32 -16.72
CA PRO A 252 -1.43 14.86 -15.36
C PRO A 252 -2.61 14.05 -14.80
N ALA A 253 -2.30 12.98 -14.05
CA ALA A 253 -3.24 12.19 -13.27
C ALA A 253 -2.87 12.31 -11.80
N VAL A 254 -3.75 12.91 -10.99
CA VAL A 254 -3.50 13.13 -9.56
C VAL A 254 -3.98 11.91 -8.77
N ILE A 255 -3.04 11.10 -8.27
CA ILE A 255 -3.35 9.90 -7.49
C ILE A 255 -3.12 10.21 -6.01
N THR A 256 -4.21 10.47 -5.29
CA THR A 256 -4.19 10.82 -3.86
C THR A 256 -4.61 9.67 -2.95
N ASN A 257 -4.92 8.51 -3.50
CA ASN A 257 -5.39 7.35 -2.76
C ASN A 257 -4.80 6.05 -3.34
N GLY A 258 -5.07 4.91 -2.70
CA GLY A 258 -4.48 3.64 -3.09
C GLY A 258 -2.97 3.54 -2.78
N GLU A 259 -2.42 2.36 -3.00
CA GLU A 259 -0.98 2.10 -2.77
C GLU A 259 -0.06 3.03 -3.56
N LEU A 260 -0.45 3.39 -4.80
CA LEU A 260 0.30 4.35 -5.61
C LEU A 260 0.35 5.72 -4.95
N GLY A 261 -0.81 6.24 -4.47
CA GLY A 261 -0.86 7.51 -3.76
C GLY A 261 -0.01 7.47 -2.48
N GLY A 262 -0.09 6.39 -1.71
CA GLY A 262 0.73 6.20 -0.51
C GLY A 262 2.23 6.14 -0.83
N THR A 263 2.63 5.41 -1.88
CA THR A 263 4.03 5.33 -2.32
C THR A 263 4.54 6.67 -2.84
N LEU A 264 3.74 7.39 -3.64
CA LEU A 264 4.10 8.73 -4.14
C LEU A 264 4.29 9.73 -2.99
N ALA A 265 3.45 9.66 -1.95
CA ALA A 265 3.60 10.49 -0.75
C ALA A 265 4.90 10.19 0.02
N VAL A 266 5.36 8.94 0.04
CA VAL A 266 6.62 8.52 0.68
C VAL A 266 7.83 9.06 -0.06
N ILE A 267 7.83 8.98 -1.40
CA ILE A 267 8.96 9.41 -2.24
C ILE A 267 8.89 10.88 -2.68
N ALA A 268 7.90 11.62 -2.21
CA ALA A 268 7.77 13.04 -2.49
C ALA A 268 9.01 13.82 -2.04
N PRO A 269 9.30 15.00 -2.60
CA PRO A 269 10.32 15.90 -2.08
C PRO A 269 10.11 16.24 -0.59
N ALA A 270 11.18 16.57 0.12
CA ALA A 270 11.09 16.92 1.54
C ALA A 270 10.17 18.12 1.80
N ALA A 271 10.17 19.10 0.89
CA ALA A 271 9.29 20.28 0.95
C ALA A 271 7.81 19.91 0.87
N ASP A 272 7.47 18.79 0.21
CA ASP A 272 6.11 18.27 0.03
C ASP A 272 5.76 17.19 1.08
N GLY A 273 6.58 17.04 2.11
CA GLY A 273 6.36 16.11 3.23
C GLY A 273 6.76 14.66 2.96
N GLY A 274 7.60 14.40 1.94
CA GLY A 274 8.14 13.07 1.67
C GLY A 274 9.04 12.59 2.80
N VAL A 275 8.67 11.45 3.41
CA VAL A 275 9.33 10.96 4.62
C VAL A 275 10.79 10.57 4.36
N LEU A 276 11.07 9.92 3.21
CA LEU A 276 12.42 9.49 2.86
C LEU A 276 13.31 10.69 2.49
N ALA A 277 12.79 11.64 1.72
CA ALA A 277 13.52 12.85 1.39
C ALA A 277 13.75 13.75 2.63
N GLY A 278 12.79 13.78 3.56
CA GLY A 278 12.95 14.44 4.85
C GLY A 278 14.08 13.82 5.69
N LEU A 279 14.14 12.49 5.74
CA LEU A 279 15.17 11.78 6.48
C LEU A 279 16.56 11.93 5.81
N ALA A 280 16.65 11.87 4.49
CA ALA A 280 17.89 12.15 3.75
C ALA A 280 18.39 13.58 4.03
N LYS A 281 17.46 14.55 4.09
CA LYS A 281 17.80 15.93 4.50
C LYS A 281 18.32 15.97 5.93
N THR A 282 17.74 15.24 6.87
CA THR A 282 18.22 15.19 8.27
C THR A 282 19.66 14.69 8.37
N TYR A 283 20.04 13.68 7.57
CA TYR A 283 21.45 13.22 7.51
C TYR A 283 22.39 14.28 6.93
N ASN A 284 21.96 15.01 5.90
CA ASN A 284 22.77 16.11 5.35
C ASN A 284 22.91 17.26 6.34
N ASP A 285 21.80 17.68 6.95
CA ASP A 285 21.81 18.77 7.96
C ASP A 285 22.69 18.39 9.15
N LEU A 286 22.69 17.14 9.58
CA LEU A 286 23.57 16.63 10.64
C LEU A 286 25.05 16.71 10.25
N ALA A 287 25.40 16.27 9.02
CA ALA A 287 26.76 16.33 8.51
C ALA A 287 27.28 17.78 8.44
N GLU A 288 26.46 18.69 7.96
CA GLU A 288 26.76 20.11 7.89
C GLU A 288 26.90 20.73 9.29
N ALA A 289 25.98 20.40 10.23
CA ALA A 289 26.03 20.90 11.59
C ALA A 289 27.28 20.41 12.36
N LEU A 290 27.65 19.15 12.19
CA LEU A 290 28.88 18.60 12.74
C LEU A 290 30.12 19.34 12.21
N ALA A 291 30.23 19.51 10.91
CA ALA A 291 31.34 20.18 10.29
C ALA A 291 31.41 21.66 10.74
N ASP A 292 30.30 22.38 10.69
CA ASP A 292 30.25 23.80 11.05
C ASP A 292 30.61 24.04 12.52
N LYS A 293 29.92 23.35 13.46
CA LYS A 293 30.09 23.57 14.90
C LYS A 293 31.49 23.13 15.37
N VAL A 294 31.96 21.96 14.97
CA VAL A 294 33.29 21.46 15.37
C VAL A 294 34.40 22.27 14.74
N ASN A 295 34.34 22.58 13.45
CA ASN A 295 35.36 23.37 12.76
C ASN A 295 35.45 24.79 13.33
N THR A 296 34.32 25.40 13.66
CA THR A 296 34.30 26.74 14.26
C THR A 296 35.12 26.81 15.57
N VAL A 297 34.98 25.81 16.44
CA VAL A 297 35.72 25.72 17.69
C VAL A 297 37.16 25.29 17.42
N HIS A 298 37.41 24.28 16.62
CA HIS A 298 38.76 23.74 16.34
C HIS A 298 39.68 24.77 15.69
N ARG A 299 39.17 25.61 14.77
CA ARG A 299 39.92 26.71 14.15
C ARG A 299 40.30 27.82 15.13
N SER A 300 39.60 27.95 16.24
CA SER A 300 39.93 28.95 17.28
C SER A 300 41.11 28.54 18.16
N GLY A 301 41.52 27.27 18.08
CA GLY A 301 42.60 26.72 18.86
C GLY A 301 43.93 26.71 18.16
N VAL A 302 44.93 26.15 18.86
CA VAL A 302 46.27 25.88 18.34
C VAL A 302 46.67 24.43 18.60
N THR A 303 47.50 23.88 17.72
CA THR A 303 48.09 22.54 17.86
C THR A 303 49.17 22.52 18.95
N ALA A 304 49.72 21.36 19.27
CA ALA A 304 50.80 21.20 20.22
C ALA A 304 52.06 21.96 19.81
N ASP A 305 52.27 22.18 18.53
CA ASP A 305 53.43 22.90 17.96
C ASP A 305 53.19 24.43 17.88
N GLY A 306 51.95 24.86 18.24
CA GLY A 306 51.55 26.28 18.23
C GLY A 306 50.99 26.76 16.89
N ASP A 307 50.79 25.87 15.92
CA ASP A 307 50.18 26.21 14.65
C ASP A 307 48.65 26.43 14.80
N PRO A 308 48.06 27.38 14.07
CA PRO A 308 46.60 27.59 14.08
C PRO A 308 45.83 26.31 13.69
N GLY A 309 44.72 26.05 14.40
CA GLY A 309 43.83 24.96 14.10
C GLY A 309 43.21 25.08 12.68
N GLY A 310 43.19 23.96 11.96
CA GLY A 310 42.51 23.83 10.68
C GLY A 310 41.09 23.30 10.84
N ASP A 311 40.50 22.78 9.74
CA ASP A 311 39.25 22.06 9.77
C ASP A 311 39.43 20.66 10.37
N PHE A 312 38.52 20.28 11.27
CA PHE A 312 38.46 18.91 11.78
C PHE A 312 37.66 17.99 10.83
N PHE A 313 36.52 18.50 10.30
CA PHE A 313 35.74 17.84 9.27
C PHE A 313 35.83 18.62 7.95
N ALA A 314 35.83 17.91 6.85
CA ALA A 314 35.67 18.47 5.51
C ALA A 314 34.47 17.84 4.81
N ILE A 315 33.74 18.65 4.05
CA ILE A 315 32.69 18.21 3.15
C ILE A 315 33.15 18.48 1.72
N ALA A 316 33.42 17.41 0.96
CA ALA A 316 33.85 17.57 -0.42
C ALA A 316 32.68 18.11 -1.27
N PRO A 317 32.94 19.05 -2.21
CA PRO A 317 31.91 19.63 -3.06
C PRO A 317 31.38 18.60 -4.08
N GLY A 318 30.14 18.78 -4.54
CA GLY A 318 29.56 18.03 -5.66
C GLY A 318 28.71 16.82 -5.28
N GLY A 319 28.08 16.84 -4.11
CA GLY A 319 27.12 15.80 -3.70
C GLY A 319 26.54 16.06 -2.32
N PRO A 320 25.73 15.10 -1.79
CA PRO A 320 25.16 15.19 -0.46
C PRO A 320 26.22 15.30 0.63
N ALA A 321 26.02 16.21 1.58
CA ALA A 321 26.95 16.43 2.70
C ALA A 321 27.18 15.14 3.51
N ALA A 322 26.14 14.35 3.71
CA ALA A 322 26.19 13.06 4.41
C ALA A 322 27.15 12.04 3.78
N LEU A 323 27.32 12.05 2.46
CA LEU A 323 28.23 11.15 1.76
C LEU A 323 29.67 11.70 1.65
N ASN A 324 29.83 13.00 1.77
CA ASN A 324 31.07 13.71 1.51
C ASN A 324 31.77 14.21 2.78
N LEU A 325 31.19 13.94 3.95
CA LEU A 325 31.79 14.29 5.24
C LEU A 325 32.99 13.37 5.52
N SER A 326 34.13 13.97 5.86
CA SER A 326 35.37 13.25 6.18
C SER A 326 36.10 13.91 7.31
N VAL A 327 36.94 13.14 8.04
CA VAL A 327 37.82 13.63 9.08
C VAL A 327 39.13 14.06 8.44
N VAL A 328 39.60 15.29 8.72
CA VAL A 328 40.81 15.86 8.13
C VAL A 328 42.09 15.46 8.92
N PRO A 329 42.13 15.63 10.28
CA PRO A 329 43.31 15.26 11.04
C PRO A 329 43.57 13.73 10.97
N THR A 330 44.86 13.38 10.83
CA THR A 330 45.32 11.98 10.80
C THR A 330 46.09 11.57 12.05
N GLY A 331 46.44 12.54 12.89
CA GLY A 331 47.18 12.32 14.12
C GLY A 331 46.99 13.45 15.13
N ARG A 332 47.52 13.22 16.34
CA ARG A 332 47.42 14.17 17.45
C ARG A 332 48.04 15.57 17.14
N ASP A 333 49.11 15.57 16.39
CA ASP A 333 49.85 16.77 15.97
C ASP A 333 49.00 17.76 15.16
N GLN A 334 47.95 17.27 14.52
CA GLN A 334 47.03 18.10 13.75
C GLN A 334 45.78 18.55 14.55
N LEU A 335 45.63 18.10 15.81
CA LEU A 335 44.52 18.48 16.65
C LEU A 335 44.81 19.80 17.39
N ALA A 336 43.96 20.78 17.21
CA ALA A 336 44.00 22.06 17.96
C ALA A 336 43.24 21.90 19.28
N LEU A 337 43.96 21.62 20.36
CA LEU A 337 43.38 21.30 21.66
C LEU A 337 43.47 22.47 22.64
N ALA A 338 44.43 23.39 22.42
CA ALA A 338 44.76 24.49 23.32
C ALA A 338 44.28 25.85 22.81
N ALA A 339 43.93 26.76 23.73
CA ALA A 339 43.69 28.15 23.39
C ALA A 339 45.02 28.85 23.03
N PRO A 340 45.02 29.83 22.11
CA PRO A 340 46.23 30.58 21.77
C PRO A 340 46.94 31.18 23.00
N GLY A 341 48.19 30.77 23.21
CA GLY A 341 49.03 31.25 24.34
C GLY A 341 48.83 30.52 25.67
N ALA A 342 47.94 29.50 25.75
CA ALA A 342 47.70 28.76 27.00
C ALA A 342 48.69 27.60 27.27
N GLY A 343 49.50 27.20 26.28
CA GLY A 343 50.47 26.11 26.41
C GLY A 343 49.98 24.76 25.94
N SER A 344 50.92 23.83 25.71
CA SER A 344 50.63 22.55 25.04
C SER A 344 49.84 21.52 25.85
N LEU A 345 49.63 21.76 27.14
CA LEU A 345 48.80 20.91 28.02
C LEU A 345 47.41 21.50 28.27
N ASP A 346 47.08 22.62 27.63
CA ASP A 346 45.74 23.16 27.69
C ASP A 346 44.77 22.34 26.81
N GLY A 347 43.66 21.93 27.40
CA GLY A 347 42.59 21.16 26.73
C GLY A 347 41.31 21.97 26.58
N SER A 348 41.35 23.29 26.71
CA SER A 348 40.15 24.13 26.73
C SER A 348 39.35 24.12 25.43
N ILE A 349 40.01 23.96 24.28
CA ILE A 349 39.36 23.84 22.98
C ILE A 349 38.69 22.43 22.85
N ALA A 350 39.37 21.40 23.35
CA ALA A 350 38.76 20.05 23.39
C ALA A 350 37.53 20.02 24.29
N ASP A 351 37.54 20.69 25.44
CA ASP A 351 36.39 20.85 26.33
C ASP A 351 35.24 21.61 25.64
N ALA A 352 35.56 22.67 24.93
CA ALA A 352 34.58 23.45 24.18
C ALA A 352 33.95 22.62 23.05
N ILE A 353 34.72 21.73 22.38
CA ILE A 353 34.18 20.81 21.38
C ILE A 353 33.30 19.73 22.04
N ALA A 354 33.73 19.17 23.19
CA ALA A 354 32.90 18.21 23.94
C ALA A 354 31.55 18.82 24.33
N GLY A 355 31.49 20.09 24.70
CA GLY A 355 30.29 20.82 25.06
C GLY A 355 29.30 21.06 23.89
N ILE A 356 29.71 20.85 22.65
CA ILE A 356 28.81 20.98 21.48
C ILE A 356 27.63 19.98 21.56
N GLY A 357 27.83 18.78 22.11
CA GLY A 357 26.81 17.80 22.30
C GLY A 357 25.61 18.26 23.14
N ASP A 358 25.84 19.21 24.07
CA ASP A 358 24.80 19.74 24.96
C ASP A 358 24.07 20.98 24.40
N LEU A 359 24.47 21.46 23.21
CA LEU A 359 23.84 22.62 22.60
C LEU A 359 22.40 22.29 22.12
N LYS A 360 21.47 23.21 22.44
CA LYS A 360 20.06 23.09 22.03
C LYS A 360 19.86 23.18 20.50
N ASP A 361 20.82 23.80 19.80
CA ASP A 361 20.89 23.91 18.34
C ASP A 361 22.07 23.11 17.78
N GLY A 362 22.55 22.14 18.54
CA GLY A 362 23.68 21.27 18.20
C GLY A 362 23.26 20.06 17.34
N PRO A 363 24.26 19.29 16.87
CA PRO A 363 24.04 18.08 16.05
C PRO A 363 23.14 17.05 16.72
N ASP A 364 23.33 16.85 18.05
CA ASP A 364 22.51 15.88 18.81
C ASP A 364 21.03 16.27 18.87
N ALA A 365 20.77 17.56 19.12
CA ALA A 365 19.41 18.10 19.16
C ALA A 365 18.71 17.97 17.78
N LEU A 366 19.45 18.25 16.70
CA LEU A 366 18.96 18.11 15.32
C LEU A 366 18.62 16.65 15.02
N TRP A 367 19.54 15.72 15.30
CA TRP A 367 19.32 14.28 15.08
C TRP A 367 18.13 13.75 15.89
N ASN A 368 18.13 14.02 17.20
CA ASN A 368 17.04 13.60 18.08
C ASN A 368 15.69 14.17 17.64
N GLY A 369 15.66 15.42 17.16
CA GLY A 369 14.46 16.04 16.60
C GLY A 369 13.97 15.32 15.35
N GLY A 370 14.87 14.95 14.44
CA GLY A 370 14.55 14.17 13.23
C GLY A 370 13.99 12.77 13.55
N VAL A 371 14.68 12.05 14.46
CA VAL A 371 14.24 10.73 14.93
C VAL A 371 12.84 10.79 15.58
N ALA A 372 12.65 11.76 16.49
CA ALA A 372 11.36 11.93 17.16
C ALA A 372 10.23 12.29 16.18
N SER A 373 10.50 13.15 15.19
CA SER A 373 9.55 13.53 14.16
C SER A 373 9.15 12.31 13.31
N LEU A 374 10.11 11.48 12.89
CA LEU A 374 9.84 10.26 12.16
C LEU A 374 9.00 9.29 13.00
N ALA A 375 9.40 9.04 14.26
CA ALA A 375 8.68 8.11 15.14
C ALA A 375 7.22 8.53 15.36
N VAL A 376 6.96 9.83 15.60
CA VAL A 376 5.60 10.36 15.75
C VAL A 376 4.79 10.21 14.47
N SER A 377 5.39 10.51 13.30
CA SER A 377 4.71 10.36 12.02
C SER A 377 4.42 8.89 11.70
N THR A 378 5.37 7.98 11.96
CA THR A 378 5.21 6.54 11.75
C THR A 378 4.11 5.97 12.65
N ALA A 379 4.07 6.35 13.94
CA ALA A 379 3.03 5.92 14.86
C ALA A 379 1.63 6.40 14.39
N ALA A 380 1.53 7.64 13.93
CA ALA A 380 0.29 8.18 13.38
C ALA A 380 -0.15 7.45 12.10
N ASP A 381 0.79 7.18 11.19
CA ASP A 381 0.50 6.47 9.93
C ASP A 381 0.13 4.99 10.19
N LYS A 382 0.77 4.29 11.13
CA LYS A 382 0.37 2.95 11.60
C LYS A 382 -1.05 2.94 12.16
N SER A 383 -1.41 3.92 12.98
CA SER A 383 -2.76 4.03 13.52
C SER A 383 -3.82 4.22 12.43
N ARG A 384 -3.53 5.08 11.43
CA ARG A 384 -4.40 5.30 10.27
C ARG A 384 -4.50 4.05 9.39
N ALA A 385 -3.39 3.34 9.18
CA ALA A 385 -3.37 2.08 8.44
C ALA A 385 -4.26 1.03 9.11
N THR A 386 -4.14 0.85 10.43
CA THR A 386 -4.98 -0.07 11.20
C THR A 386 -6.47 0.29 11.10
N ALA A 387 -6.81 1.58 11.20
CA ALA A 387 -8.20 2.04 11.06
C ALA A 387 -8.73 1.83 9.63
N ALA A 388 -7.94 2.11 8.60
CA ALA A 388 -8.32 1.92 7.21
C ALA A 388 -8.48 0.43 6.86
N GLU A 389 -7.59 -0.43 7.38
CA GLU A 389 -7.69 -1.89 7.22
C GLU A 389 -8.96 -2.43 7.88
N ALA A 390 -9.27 -2.00 9.11
CA ALA A 390 -10.51 -2.37 9.78
C ALA A 390 -11.74 -1.93 8.97
N GLY A 391 -11.69 -0.74 8.35
CA GLY A 391 -12.72 -0.26 7.42
C GLY A 391 -12.87 -1.15 6.19
N ALA A 392 -11.77 -1.58 5.58
CA ALA A 392 -11.78 -2.47 4.43
C ALA A 392 -12.33 -3.86 4.77
N VAL A 393 -11.93 -4.42 5.93
CA VAL A 393 -12.48 -5.68 6.45
C VAL A 393 -13.99 -5.56 6.71
N ALA A 394 -14.46 -4.49 7.33
CA ALA A 394 -15.88 -4.27 7.58
C ALA A 394 -16.69 -4.12 6.29
N ALA A 395 -16.18 -3.38 5.29
CA ALA A 395 -16.83 -3.23 4.00
C ALA A 395 -16.90 -4.57 3.24
N THR A 396 -15.83 -5.35 3.25
CA THR A 396 -15.78 -6.68 2.63
C THR A 396 -16.72 -7.66 3.34
N SER A 397 -16.77 -7.65 4.68
CA SER A 397 -17.69 -8.48 5.45
C SER A 397 -19.16 -8.13 5.16
N ALA A 398 -19.48 -6.82 5.03
CA ALA A 398 -20.81 -6.39 4.65
C ALA A 398 -21.18 -6.84 3.22
N GLN A 399 -20.25 -6.81 2.27
CA GLN A 399 -20.45 -7.36 0.93
C GLN A 399 -20.70 -8.88 0.96
N LEU A 400 -19.86 -9.63 1.69
CA LEU A 400 -19.97 -11.09 1.79
C LEU A 400 -21.24 -11.54 2.51
N SER A 401 -21.78 -10.75 3.44
CA SER A 401 -23.05 -11.07 4.11
C SER A 401 -24.25 -11.11 3.16
N VAL A 402 -24.17 -10.44 2.00
CA VAL A 402 -25.20 -10.43 0.95
C VAL A 402 -24.83 -11.35 -0.21
N ALA A 403 -23.56 -11.30 -0.60
CA ALA A 403 -23.06 -11.93 -1.83
C ALA A 403 -22.35 -13.27 -1.59
N GLY A 404 -22.01 -13.60 -0.35
CA GLY A 404 -21.27 -14.81 0.00
C GLY A 404 -22.13 -16.07 -0.06
N VAL A 405 -21.48 -17.21 -0.26
CA VAL A 405 -22.11 -18.52 -0.18
C VAL A 405 -22.04 -19.04 1.25
N ASP A 406 -23.21 -19.30 1.86
CA ASP A 406 -23.31 -20.03 3.11
C ASP A 406 -23.44 -21.53 2.81
N GLY A 407 -22.43 -22.32 3.17
CA GLY A 407 -22.38 -23.75 2.88
C GLY A 407 -23.50 -24.55 3.55
N ASP A 408 -23.92 -24.17 4.75
CA ASP A 408 -24.99 -24.84 5.47
C ASP A 408 -26.35 -24.57 4.82
N GLU A 409 -26.60 -23.30 4.40
CA GLU A 409 -27.81 -22.93 3.68
C GLU A 409 -27.87 -23.66 2.33
N GLU A 410 -26.78 -23.71 1.58
CA GLU A 410 -26.74 -24.43 0.28
C GLU A 410 -26.90 -25.95 0.46
N ALA A 411 -26.36 -26.55 1.54
CA ALA A 411 -26.57 -27.96 1.84
C ALA A 411 -28.04 -28.25 2.14
N LEU A 412 -28.75 -27.38 2.87
CA LEU A 412 -30.20 -27.51 3.10
C LEU A 412 -30.99 -27.34 1.81
N ASN A 413 -30.61 -26.41 0.96
CA ASN A 413 -31.22 -26.19 -0.35
C ASN A 413 -31.04 -27.44 -1.24
N LEU A 414 -29.85 -28.07 -1.22
CA LEU A 414 -29.58 -29.30 -1.96
C LEU A 414 -30.49 -30.44 -1.51
N LEU A 415 -30.62 -30.65 -0.20
CA LEU A 415 -31.46 -31.65 0.40
C LEU A 415 -32.94 -31.42 0.04
N THR A 416 -33.40 -30.18 0.08
CA THR A 416 -34.76 -29.77 -0.29
C THR A 416 -35.03 -30.08 -1.75
N HIS A 417 -34.11 -29.74 -2.66
CA HIS A 417 -34.24 -30.03 -4.08
C HIS A 417 -34.18 -31.53 -4.39
N GLN A 418 -33.33 -32.30 -3.67
CA GLN A 418 -33.30 -33.77 -3.81
C GLN A 418 -34.63 -34.40 -3.38
N THR A 419 -35.20 -33.92 -2.27
CA THR A 419 -36.48 -34.40 -1.76
C THR A 419 -37.61 -34.10 -2.74
N ALA A 420 -37.66 -32.86 -3.26
CA ALA A 420 -38.63 -32.43 -4.26
C ALA A 420 -38.49 -33.25 -5.59
N TYR A 421 -37.26 -33.51 -6.04
CA TYR A 421 -37.01 -34.34 -7.21
C TYR A 421 -37.53 -35.78 -7.02
N ASN A 422 -37.22 -36.39 -5.86
CA ASN A 422 -37.72 -37.72 -5.54
C ASN A 422 -39.24 -37.79 -5.44
N ALA A 423 -39.88 -36.73 -4.90
CA ALA A 423 -41.35 -36.67 -4.86
C ALA A 423 -41.95 -36.53 -6.27
N ALA A 424 -41.36 -35.67 -7.13
CA ALA A 424 -41.81 -35.54 -8.53
C ALA A 424 -41.64 -36.83 -9.32
N ALA A 425 -40.54 -37.56 -9.13
CA ALA A 425 -40.32 -38.86 -9.77
C ALA A 425 -41.40 -39.90 -9.37
N ARG A 426 -41.79 -39.93 -8.09
CA ARG A 426 -42.87 -40.80 -7.61
C ARG A 426 -44.23 -40.40 -8.20
N VAL A 427 -44.52 -39.14 -8.38
CA VAL A 427 -45.74 -38.66 -9.03
C VAL A 427 -45.76 -39.08 -10.50
N LEU A 428 -44.65 -38.95 -11.23
CA LEU A 428 -44.55 -39.42 -12.60
C LEU A 428 -44.80 -40.95 -12.73
N THR A 429 -44.20 -41.74 -11.83
CA THR A 429 -44.42 -43.18 -11.79
C THR A 429 -45.91 -43.53 -11.55
N ALA A 430 -46.56 -42.81 -10.59
CA ALA A 430 -47.99 -43.04 -10.34
C ALA A 430 -48.88 -42.63 -11.53
N ILE A 431 -48.52 -41.58 -12.26
CA ILE A 431 -49.22 -41.17 -13.48
C ILE A 431 -49.02 -42.24 -14.58
N ASP A 432 -47.80 -42.75 -14.74
CA ASP A 432 -47.47 -43.78 -15.73
C ASP A 432 -48.25 -45.09 -15.46
N GLU A 433 -48.31 -45.50 -14.19
CA GLU A 433 -49.14 -46.65 -13.75
C GLU A 433 -50.63 -46.43 -14.03
N ALA A 434 -51.13 -45.20 -13.73
CA ALA A 434 -52.54 -44.86 -14.00
C ALA A 434 -52.86 -44.87 -15.51
N LEU A 435 -51.94 -44.36 -16.34
CA LEU A 435 -52.04 -44.40 -17.79
C LEU A 435 -51.97 -45.85 -18.32
N ASP A 436 -51.10 -46.70 -17.77
CA ASP A 436 -51.04 -48.15 -18.16
C ASP A 436 -52.36 -48.86 -17.87
N ILE A 437 -52.94 -48.60 -16.70
CA ILE A 437 -54.27 -49.16 -16.36
C ILE A 437 -55.35 -48.67 -17.32
N LEU A 438 -55.34 -47.38 -17.67
CA LEU A 438 -56.34 -46.75 -18.52
C LEU A 438 -56.19 -47.21 -19.97
N ILE A 439 -55.01 -47.40 -20.51
CA ILE A 439 -54.76 -47.78 -21.90
C ILE A 439 -54.87 -49.32 -22.11
N ASN A 440 -54.26 -50.06 -21.18
CA ASN A 440 -54.08 -51.53 -21.41
C ASN A 440 -55.09 -52.40 -20.65
N ARG A 441 -55.78 -51.84 -19.62
CA ARG A 441 -56.72 -52.63 -18.76
C ARG A 441 -58.16 -52.12 -18.74
N THR A 442 -58.49 -50.91 -19.23
CA THR A 442 -59.86 -50.46 -19.44
C THR A 442 -60.33 -50.93 -20.80
N GLY A 443 -61.02 -52.01 -20.83
CA GLY A 443 -61.53 -52.65 -22.04
C GLY A 443 -61.59 -54.16 -21.96
N LEU A 444 -61.06 -54.76 -20.88
CA LEU A 444 -61.08 -56.22 -20.66
C LEU A 444 -62.24 -56.68 -19.76
N VAL A 445 -63.36 -55.90 -19.68
CA VAL A 445 -64.58 -56.32 -19.01
C VAL A 445 -65.46 -56.99 -20.04
N GLY A 446 -65.31 -58.34 -20.15
CA GLY A 446 -66.18 -59.12 -21.02
C GLY A 446 -65.56 -60.43 -21.59
N ARG A 447 -64.91 -61.23 -20.74
CA ARG A 447 -64.72 -62.63 -20.96
C ARG A 447 -64.95 -63.45 -19.73
#